data_b167b83ff9fcc8c6c2445f3aa3468064
#
_entry.id   b167b83ff9fcc8c6c2445f3aa3468064
#
_cell.length_a   1.000
_cell.length_b   1.000
_cell.length_c   1.000
_cell.angle_alpha   90.00
_cell.angle_beta   90.00
_cell.angle_gamma   90.00
#
_symmetry.space_group_name_H-M   'P 1'
#
loop_
_entity.id
_entity.type
_entity.pdbx_description
1 polymer ?
#
loop_
_entity_poly.entity_id
_entity_poly.type
_entity_poly.pdbx_seq_one_letter_code
_entity_poly.pdbx_strand_id
1 'polypeptide(L)'
;MKSFTLKEALSACNGQYFGEADLLERELSAIVTDSRKVKKDCLFAAIVGERVDGHNFIPSCIEAGAMCSLCEKTPLDNSPHILVESTKQALIDIATAYRLTFDIPFIGISGSVGKTTTKEMIASVLSQKYKVHKTQGNFNNDLGVPLTLFALEEDAEIAVIEMGISDFGEMSVLSRIVKPDVCVLTNIGKCHLECLIDRDGVKKAKTEMFEFMSEDGTVFLCGDDDKLSEIKEVQGRAPVFFGLSENCAYTACDITSDNETKTDFTVKYGECEFPATVYGLGKHMVSNALGATALGKHFSLTDEEIAQGIAEYKPTGSRQNVIKTEKLTIIDDCYNANPASMKASVETLAGFEGRRVAILGDMKELGRQEGELHSELGRFVVEKKLDLVVAIGDLALNIYKEARPHIDCEWFQTVEEAKLELYEMLTIGDTVLVKASHSMKFSEIVEYIKEL
;
A
#
# COMPACT_ATOMS: atom_id res chain seq x y z
N MET A 1 4.22 -14.97 -17.87
CA MET A 1 3.02 -14.26 -18.43
C MET A 1 2.13 -15.30 -19.08
N LYS A 2 0.82 -15.06 -19.15
CA LYS A 2 -0.10 -15.73 -20.06
C LYS A 2 0.32 -15.40 -21.51
N SER A 3 0.01 -16.30 -22.48
CA SER A 3 0.29 -16.06 -23.89
C SER A 3 -0.14 -14.67 -24.34
N PHE A 4 0.82 -13.84 -24.77
CA PHE A 4 0.64 -12.47 -25.23
C PHE A 4 1.77 -12.10 -26.19
N THR A 5 1.45 -11.81 -27.44
CA THR A 5 2.42 -11.60 -28.52
C THR A 5 2.90 -10.16 -28.59
N LEU A 6 4.05 -9.94 -29.25
CA LEU A 6 4.54 -8.60 -29.55
C LEU A 6 3.55 -7.80 -30.41
N LYS A 7 2.80 -8.48 -31.29
CA LYS A 7 1.74 -7.88 -32.13
C LYS A 7 0.57 -7.35 -31.31
N GLU A 8 0.15 -8.10 -30.28
CA GLU A 8 -0.89 -7.66 -29.34
C GLU A 8 -0.43 -6.44 -28.55
N ALA A 9 0.83 -6.44 -28.08
CA ALA A 9 1.41 -5.28 -27.41
C ALA A 9 1.47 -4.04 -28.33
N LEU A 10 1.93 -4.23 -29.58
CA LEU A 10 1.95 -3.18 -30.59
C LEU A 10 0.57 -2.60 -30.87
N SER A 11 -0.42 -3.49 -31.06
CA SER A 11 -1.81 -3.09 -31.31
C SER A 11 -2.41 -2.32 -30.14
N ALA A 12 -2.10 -2.72 -28.91
CA ALA A 12 -2.61 -2.09 -27.69
C ALA A 12 -2.10 -0.65 -27.53
N CYS A 13 -0.82 -0.38 -27.80
CA CYS A 13 -0.23 0.93 -27.62
C CYS A 13 -0.26 1.83 -28.85
N ASN A 14 -0.80 1.33 -29.97
CA ASN A 14 -0.87 2.05 -31.25
C ASN A 14 0.48 2.65 -31.70
N GLY A 15 1.58 1.94 -31.40
CA GLY A 15 2.94 2.36 -31.73
C GLY A 15 3.33 2.05 -33.18
N GLN A 16 4.52 2.48 -33.54
CA GLN A 16 5.13 2.15 -34.82
C GLN A 16 6.26 1.14 -34.65
N TYR A 17 6.12 -0.05 -35.24
CA TYR A 17 7.11 -1.11 -35.13
C TYR A 17 8.23 -1.00 -36.17
N PHE A 18 9.46 -1.23 -35.70
CA PHE A 18 10.67 -1.31 -36.54
C PHE A 18 11.42 -2.59 -36.16
N GLY A 19 11.46 -3.56 -37.03
CA GLY A 19 12.11 -4.86 -36.83
C GLY A 19 11.65 -5.89 -37.85
N GLU A 20 12.05 -7.15 -37.64
CA GLU A 20 11.66 -8.28 -38.49
C GLU A 20 10.20 -8.67 -38.23
N ALA A 21 9.42 -8.90 -39.29
CA ALA A 21 7.98 -9.15 -39.16
C ALA A 21 7.63 -10.43 -38.39
N ASP A 22 8.49 -11.43 -38.42
CA ASP A 22 8.32 -12.71 -37.72
C ASP A 22 8.36 -12.56 -36.17
N LEU A 23 9.05 -11.53 -35.66
CA LEU A 23 9.04 -11.22 -34.23
C LEU A 23 7.66 -10.83 -33.68
N LEU A 24 6.79 -10.27 -34.54
CA LEU A 24 5.45 -9.85 -34.13
C LEU A 24 4.56 -11.00 -33.63
N GLU A 25 4.72 -12.18 -34.21
CA GLU A 25 3.92 -13.36 -33.83
C GLU A 25 4.53 -14.13 -32.63
N ARG A 26 5.68 -13.69 -32.11
CA ARG A 26 6.31 -14.33 -30.95
C ARG A 26 5.69 -13.85 -29.66
N GLU A 27 5.59 -14.78 -28.70
CA GLU A 27 5.10 -14.52 -27.34
C GLU A 27 6.15 -13.80 -26.50
N LEU A 28 5.71 -12.83 -25.73
CA LEU A 28 6.53 -12.11 -24.75
C LEU A 28 6.69 -12.94 -23.49
N SER A 29 7.92 -13.15 -23.06
CA SER A 29 8.21 -13.85 -21.79
C SER A 29 7.98 -12.95 -20.57
N ALA A 30 8.11 -11.63 -20.74
CA ALA A 30 7.86 -10.59 -19.73
C ALA A 30 7.80 -9.20 -20.40
N ILE A 31 7.28 -8.22 -19.67
CA ILE A 31 7.43 -6.79 -19.96
C ILE A 31 8.11 -6.16 -18.75
N VAL A 32 9.26 -5.52 -18.95
CA VAL A 32 10.11 -5.02 -17.86
C VAL A 32 10.58 -3.59 -18.13
N THR A 33 10.72 -2.80 -17.07
CA THR A 33 11.25 -1.42 -17.08
C THR A 33 12.65 -1.33 -16.46
N ASP A 34 13.09 -2.35 -15.74
CA ASP A 34 14.41 -2.43 -15.10
C ASP A 34 15.33 -3.28 -15.97
N SER A 35 16.41 -2.69 -16.50
CA SER A 35 17.39 -3.36 -17.37
C SER A 35 18.04 -4.59 -16.72
N ARG A 36 18.12 -4.62 -15.38
CA ARG A 36 18.67 -5.77 -14.61
C ARG A 36 17.74 -6.98 -14.58
N LYS A 37 16.45 -6.79 -14.92
CA LYS A 37 15.41 -7.83 -14.97
C LYS A 37 15.15 -8.35 -16.38
N VAL A 38 15.92 -7.90 -17.34
CA VAL A 38 15.83 -8.38 -18.72
C VAL A 38 16.11 -9.87 -18.79
N LYS A 39 15.27 -10.58 -19.52
CA LYS A 39 15.41 -12.00 -19.82
C LYS A 39 15.08 -12.24 -21.29
N LYS A 40 15.42 -13.44 -21.77
CA LYS A 40 15.17 -13.82 -23.17
C LYS A 40 13.71 -13.63 -23.55
N ASP A 41 13.48 -13.07 -24.71
CA ASP A 41 12.16 -12.83 -25.32
C ASP A 41 11.24 -11.87 -24.54
N CYS A 42 11.79 -10.97 -23.71
CA CYS A 42 11.01 -9.90 -23.06
C CYS A 42 10.89 -8.64 -23.91
N LEU A 43 9.90 -7.81 -23.62
CA LEU A 43 9.79 -6.42 -24.07
C LEU A 43 10.42 -5.52 -23.00
N PHE A 44 11.44 -4.75 -23.36
CA PHE A 44 12.04 -3.75 -22.49
C PHE A 44 11.40 -2.38 -22.71
N ALA A 45 10.75 -1.80 -21.72
CA ALA A 45 10.16 -0.46 -21.81
C ALA A 45 11.13 0.60 -21.26
N ALA A 46 11.60 1.47 -22.13
CA ALA A 46 12.57 2.51 -21.81
C ALA A 46 11.85 3.74 -21.21
N ILE A 47 11.74 3.78 -19.87
CA ILE A 47 11.14 4.90 -19.14
C ILE A 47 12.18 5.99 -18.90
N VAL A 48 11.80 7.25 -19.12
CA VAL A 48 12.57 8.42 -18.68
C VAL A 48 12.23 8.71 -17.22
N GLY A 49 13.15 8.41 -16.31
CA GLY A 49 13.03 8.70 -14.90
C GLY A 49 13.72 10.01 -14.50
N GLU A 50 13.54 10.47 -13.29
CA GLU A 50 14.12 11.71 -12.76
C GLU A 50 15.66 11.73 -12.82
N ARG A 51 16.32 10.60 -12.62
CA ARG A 51 17.78 10.48 -12.52
C ARG A 51 18.41 9.76 -13.71
N VAL A 52 17.64 8.95 -14.42
CA VAL A 52 18.16 8.02 -15.41
C VAL A 52 17.19 7.94 -16.59
N ASP A 53 17.71 8.04 -17.82
CA ASP A 53 16.96 7.80 -19.06
C ASP A 53 17.11 6.32 -19.47
N GLY A 54 15.99 5.57 -19.45
CA GLY A 54 15.94 4.16 -19.81
C GLY A 54 16.40 3.85 -21.23
N HIS A 55 16.30 4.82 -22.15
CA HIS A 55 16.75 4.66 -23.54
C HIS A 55 18.26 4.33 -23.66
N ASN A 56 19.08 4.79 -22.69
CA ASN A 56 20.50 4.51 -22.67
C ASN A 56 20.84 3.02 -22.45
N PHE A 57 19.88 2.22 -21.99
CA PHE A 57 20.07 0.80 -21.71
C PHE A 57 19.56 -0.12 -22.83
N ILE A 58 18.88 0.44 -23.87
CA ILE A 58 18.30 -0.38 -24.94
C ILE A 58 19.33 -1.31 -25.58
N PRO A 59 20.55 -0.87 -26.00
CA PRO A 59 21.51 -1.78 -26.62
C PRO A 59 21.88 -2.95 -25.71
N SER A 60 22.19 -2.68 -24.45
CA SER A 60 22.55 -3.74 -23.49
C SER A 60 21.39 -4.67 -23.15
N CYS A 61 20.15 -4.19 -23.16
CA CYS A 61 18.96 -5.01 -22.97
C CYS A 61 18.72 -5.96 -24.15
N ILE A 62 18.93 -5.51 -25.38
CA ILE A 62 18.84 -6.36 -26.58
C ILE A 62 19.94 -7.42 -26.54
N GLU A 63 21.18 -7.07 -26.21
CA GLU A 63 22.30 -8.04 -26.06
C GLU A 63 21.99 -9.07 -24.96
N ALA A 64 21.31 -8.66 -23.88
CA ALA A 64 20.87 -9.55 -22.79
C ALA A 64 19.67 -10.43 -23.19
N GLY A 65 19.10 -10.27 -24.37
CA GLY A 65 18.06 -11.13 -24.93
C GLY A 65 16.65 -10.54 -24.96
N ALA A 66 16.48 -9.23 -24.71
CA ALA A 66 15.20 -8.60 -24.97
C ALA A 66 14.84 -8.74 -26.47
N MET A 67 13.60 -9.14 -26.75
CA MET A 67 13.11 -9.32 -28.13
C MET A 67 12.94 -7.98 -28.83
N CYS A 68 12.50 -6.98 -28.08
CA CYS A 68 12.14 -5.66 -28.60
C CYS A 68 12.22 -4.63 -27.47
N SER A 69 12.41 -3.36 -27.83
CA SER A 69 12.25 -2.24 -26.89
C SER A 69 10.99 -1.42 -27.18
N LEU A 70 10.35 -0.87 -26.15
CA LEU A 70 9.31 0.14 -26.23
C LEU A 70 9.95 1.48 -25.86
N CYS A 71 9.92 2.48 -26.75
CA CYS A 71 10.72 3.69 -26.62
C CYS A 71 10.08 4.92 -27.23
N GLU A 72 10.50 6.11 -26.80
CA GLU A 72 10.09 7.43 -27.32
C GLU A 72 11.08 7.99 -28.36
N LYS A 73 12.22 7.32 -28.51
CA LYS A 73 13.30 7.72 -29.46
C LYS A 73 13.85 6.49 -30.15
N THR A 74 14.07 6.56 -31.45
CA THR A 74 14.69 5.47 -32.22
C THR A 74 16.06 5.13 -31.64
N PRO A 75 16.35 3.85 -31.28
CA PRO A 75 17.67 3.42 -30.83
C PRO A 75 18.76 3.67 -31.85
N LEU A 76 19.95 4.07 -31.40
CA LEU A 76 21.09 4.40 -32.28
C LEU A 76 21.60 3.22 -33.12
N ASP A 77 21.42 2.00 -32.59
CA ASP A 77 21.81 0.74 -33.26
C ASP A 77 20.72 0.14 -34.14
N ASN A 78 19.60 0.84 -34.30
CA ASN A 78 18.41 0.38 -35.02
C ASN A 78 17.92 -1.01 -34.62
N SER A 79 18.14 -1.41 -33.34
CA SER A 79 17.61 -2.65 -32.80
C SER A 79 16.07 -2.70 -32.86
N PRO A 80 15.44 -3.90 -32.80
CA PRO A 80 13.98 -4.01 -32.85
C PRO A 80 13.28 -3.16 -31.77
N HIS A 81 12.36 -2.28 -32.18
CA HIS A 81 11.66 -1.39 -31.26
C HIS A 81 10.25 -1.03 -31.72
N ILE A 82 9.42 -0.70 -30.73
CA ILE A 82 8.12 -0.03 -30.89
C ILE A 82 8.32 1.42 -30.47
N LEU A 83 8.17 2.33 -31.45
CA LEU A 83 8.23 3.77 -31.23
C LEU A 83 6.84 4.29 -30.83
N VAL A 84 6.77 5.03 -29.73
CA VAL A 84 5.54 5.61 -29.18
C VAL A 84 5.78 7.06 -28.76
N GLU A 85 4.71 7.84 -28.60
CA GLU A 85 4.80 9.22 -28.08
C GLU A 85 5.13 9.25 -26.57
N SER A 86 4.61 8.27 -25.80
CA SER A 86 4.85 8.14 -24.37
C SER A 86 4.95 6.66 -23.99
N THR A 87 6.12 6.24 -23.53
CA THR A 87 6.36 4.87 -23.05
C THR A 87 5.49 4.55 -21.82
N LYS A 88 5.26 5.54 -20.95
CA LYS A 88 4.38 5.40 -19.80
C LYS A 88 2.93 5.11 -20.23
N GLN A 89 2.37 5.89 -21.14
CA GLN A 89 1.02 5.67 -21.66
C GLN A 89 0.92 4.33 -22.39
N ALA A 90 1.91 3.98 -23.19
CA ALA A 90 1.96 2.71 -23.89
C ALA A 90 1.96 1.51 -22.94
N LEU A 91 2.68 1.58 -21.79
CA LEU A 91 2.62 0.55 -20.75
C LEU A 91 1.22 0.42 -20.16
N ILE A 92 0.54 1.54 -19.90
CA ILE A 92 -0.85 1.55 -19.41
C ILE A 92 -1.78 0.86 -20.42
N ASP A 93 -1.65 1.19 -21.68
CA ASP A 93 -2.51 0.64 -22.74
C ASP A 93 -2.25 -0.87 -22.94
N ILE A 94 -0.98 -1.29 -22.94
CA ILE A 94 -0.59 -2.70 -23.04
C ILE A 94 -1.09 -3.47 -21.80
N ALA A 95 -0.95 -2.91 -20.60
CA ALA A 95 -1.43 -3.56 -19.37
C ALA A 95 -2.95 -3.70 -19.35
N THR A 96 -3.66 -2.69 -19.86
CA THR A 96 -5.12 -2.74 -20.01
C THR A 96 -5.54 -3.86 -20.96
N ALA A 97 -4.87 -4.01 -22.10
CA ALA A 97 -5.11 -5.08 -23.07
C ALA A 97 -4.76 -6.45 -22.46
N TYR A 98 -3.61 -6.57 -21.79
CA TYR A 98 -3.19 -7.80 -21.14
C TYR A 98 -4.17 -8.23 -20.03
N ARG A 99 -4.65 -7.28 -19.19
CA ARG A 99 -5.69 -7.54 -18.17
C ARG A 99 -6.94 -8.19 -18.78
N LEU A 100 -7.37 -7.75 -19.95
CA LEU A 100 -8.56 -8.26 -20.64
C LEU A 100 -8.40 -9.70 -21.16
N THR A 101 -7.20 -10.26 -21.17
CA THR A 101 -6.98 -11.68 -21.52
C THR A 101 -7.35 -12.64 -20.37
N PHE A 102 -7.60 -12.13 -19.17
CA PHE A 102 -7.93 -12.92 -17.99
C PHE A 102 -9.43 -12.83 -17.65
N ASP A 103 -10.05 -13.98 -17.43
CA ASP A 103 -11.43 -14.12 -16.96
C ASP A 103 -11.43 -14.60 -15.50
N ILE A 104 -10.81 -13.82 -14.63
CA ILE A 104 -10.74 -14.04 -13.18
C ILE A 104 -11.20 -12.78 -12.45
N PRO A 105 -11.68 -12.88 -11.19
CA PRO A 105 -12.03 -11.70 -10.41
C PRO A 105 -10.81 -10.82 -10.09
N PHE A 106 -10.95 -9.50 -10.25
CA PHE A 106 -9.98 -8.50 -9.84
C PHE A 106 -10.53 -7.68 -8.68
N ILE A 107 -9.80 -7.66 -7.58
CA ILE A 107 -10.12 -6.89 -6.37
C ILE A 107 -9.24 -5.65 -6.36
N GLY A 108 -9.83 -4.46 -6.53
CA GLY A 108 -9.14 -3.17 -6.37
C GLY A 108 -9.21 -2.71 -4.92
N ILE A 109 -8.07 -2.34 -4.34
CA ILE A 109 -8.01 -1.89 -2.94
C ILE A 109 -7.37 -0.51 -2.87
N SER A 110 -8.05 0.45 -2.22
CA SER A 110 -7.51 1.76 -1.91
C SER A 110 -7.90 2.25 -0.52
N GLY A 111 -7.44 3.43 -0.17
CA GLY A 111 -7.68 4.12 1.09
C GLY A 111 -6.51 5.02 1.48
N SER A 112 -6.68 5.83 2.50
CA SER A 112 -5.61 6.71 2.99
C SER A 112 -4.58 5.93 3.81
N VAL A 113 -5.04 5.00 4.65
CA VAL A 113 -4.22 4.13 5.51
C VAL A 113 -4.70 2.68 5.38
N GLY A 114 -3.82 1.71 5.64
CA GLY A 114 -4.18 0.29 5.73
C GLY A 114 -4.27 -0.45 4.40
N LYS A 115 -4.12 0.20 3.24
CA LYS A 115 -4.19 -0.45 1.91
C LYS A 115 -3.38 -1.73 1.82
N THR A 116 -2.09 -1.65 2.06
CA THR A 116 -1.17 -2.80 1.93
C THR A 116 -1.48 -3.87 2.96
N THR A 117 -1.74 -3.49 4.21
CA THR A 117 -2.11 -4.44 5.28
C THR A 117 -3.39 -5.19 4.92
N THR A 118 -4.43 -4.46 4.47
CA THR A 118 -5.70 -5.07 4.04
C THR A 118 -5.50 -5.96 2.80
N LYS A 119 -4.72 -5.52 1.82
CA LYS A 119 -4.35 -6.32 0.63
C LYS A 119 -3.67 -7.63 1.03
N GLU A 120 -2.65 -7.56 1.90
CA GLU A 120 -1.93 -8.75 2.35
C GLU A 120 -2.84 -9.71 3.13
N MET A 121 -3.73 -9.17 3.96
CA MET A 121 -4.65 -9.97 4.76
C MET A 121 -5.74 -10.60 3.89
N ILE A 122 -6.31 -9.86 2.93
CA ILE A 122 -7.25 -10.39 1.94
C ILE A 122 -6.56 -11.50 1.12
N ALA A 123 -5.34 -11.27 0.66
CA ALA A 123 -4.60 -12.28 -0.10
C ALA A 123 -4.31 -13.52 0.75
N SER A 124 -3.96 -13.37 2.04
CA SER A 124 -3.75 -14.49 2.97
C SER A 124 -5.02 -15.32 3.17
N VAL A 125 -6.16 -14.65 3.38
CA VAL A 125 -7.47 -15.31 3.51
C VAL A 125 -7.85 -16.04 2.23
N LEU A 126 -7.83 -15.37 1.09
CA LEU A 126 -8.23 -15.98 -0.18
C LEU A 126 -7.29 -17.12 -0.63
N SER A 127 -6.01 -17.07 -0.22
CA SER A 127 -5.02 -18.13 -0.51
C SER A 127 -5.30 -19.45 0.21
N GLN A 128 -6.23 -19.49 1.17
CA GLN A 128 -6.68 -20.75 1.77
C GLN A 128 -7.46 -21.62 0.77
N LYS A 129 -7.94 -21.02 -0.32
CA LYS A 129 -8.77 -21.72 -1.29
C LYS A 129 -8.36 -21.49 -2.74
N TYR A 130 -7.76 -20.35 -3.07
CA TYR A 130 -7.48 -19.90 -4.43
C TYR A 130 -5.99 -19.62 -4.66
N LYS A 131 -5.54 -19.74 -5.90
CA LYS A 131 -4.24 -19.20 -6.31
C LYS A 131 -4.34 -17.69 -6.52
N VAL A 132 -3.86 -16.93 -5.53
CA VAL A 132 -4.00 -15.47 -5.49
C VAL A 132 -2.78 -14.77 -6.06
N HIS A 133 -2.99 -13.92 -7.06
CA HIS A 133 -2.02 -12.91 -7.48
C HIS A 133 -2.25 -11.60 -6.72
N LYS A 134 -1.18 -10.91 -6.30
CA LYS A 134 -1.31 -9.64 -5.58
C LYS A 134 -0.20 -8.65 -5.92
N THR A 135 -0.49 -7.36 -5.75
CA THR A 135 0.52 -6.30 -5.84
C THR A 135 1.68 -6.56 -4.91
N GLN A 136 2.90 -6.57 -5.44
CA GLN A 136 4.14 -6.71 -4.68
C GLN A 136 4.66 -5.34 -4.24
N GLY A 137 5.17 -5.27 -3.00
CA GLY A 137 5.74 -4.03 -2.45
C GLY A 137 4.77 -2.84 -2.56
N ASN A 138 5.22 -1.78 -3.21
CA ASN A 138 4.48 -0.53 -3.44
C ASN A 138 4.14 -0.28 -4.91
N PHE A 139 4.03 -1.32 -5.75
CA PHE A 139 3.69 -1.20 -7.17
C PHE A 139 2.21 -0.89 -7.36
N ASN A 140 1.75 0.22 -6.80
CA ASN A 140 0.35 0.62 -6.68
C ASN A 140 -0.04 1.89 -7.46
N ASN A 141 0.91 2.53 -8.14
CA ASN A 141 0.68 3.71 -8.97
C ASN A 141 0.56 3.35 -10.47
N ASP A 142 0.49 4.35 -11.33
CA ASP A 142 0.31 4.24 -12.78
C ASP A 142 1.46 3.55 -13.57
N LEU A 143 2.62 3.35 -12.93
CA LEU A 143 3.68 2.46 -13.42
C LEU A 143 3.67 1.10 -12.72
N GLY A 144 3.39 1.08 -11.42
CA GLY A 144 3.43 -0.12 -10.61
C GLY A 144 2.28 -1.09 -10.91
N VAL A 145 1.07 -0.57 -11.13
CA VAL A 145 -0.10 -1.42 -11.47
C VAL A 145 0.09 -2.15 -12.79
N PRO A 146 0.55 -1.52 -13.91
CA PRO A 146 0.95 -2.25 -15.11
C PRO A 146 1.95 -3.37 -14.84
N LEU A 147 3.02 -3.11 -14.09
CA LEU A 147 4.03 -4.12 -13.76
C LEU A 147 3.46 -5.26 -12.90
N THR A 148 2.53 -4.96 -12.00
CA THR A 148 1.79 -5.97 -11.24
C THR A 148 0.99 -6.88 -12.17
N LEU A 149 0.30 -6.32 -13.16
CA LEU A 149 -0.49 -7.08 -14.12
C LEU A 149 0.39 -7.94 -15.03
N PHE A 150 1.53 -7.42 -15.52
CA PHE A 150 2.46 -8.20 -16.35
C PHE A 150 3.09 -9.38 -15.60
N ALA A 151 3.12 -9.33 -14.27
CA ALA A 151 3.56 -10.44 -13.43
C ALA A 151 2.45 -11.48 -13.16
N LEU A 152 1.22 -11.24 -13.61
CA LEU A 152 0.09 -12.15 -13.43
C LEU A 152 0.33 -13.43 -14.23
N GLU A 153 0.28 -14.58 -13.53
CA GLU A 153 0.44 -15.91 -14.10
C GLU A 153 -0.87 -16.47 -14.63
N GLU A 154 -0.81 -17.36 -15.61
CA GLU A 154 -1.99 -17.91 -16.29
C GLU A 154 -2.92 -18.72 -15.37
N ASP A 155 -2.37 -19.35 -14.35
CA ASP A 155 -3.08 -20.20 -13.40
C ASP A 155 -3.54 -19.44 -12.13
N ALA A 156 -3.41 -18.10 -12.10
CA ALA A 156 -4.01 -17.30 -11.06
C ALA A 156 -5.54 -17.35 -11.15
N GLU A 157 -6.21 -17.47 -10.00
CA GLU A 157 -7.67 -17.58 -9.91
C GLU A 157 -8.31 -16.30 -9.38
N ILE A 158 -7.56 -15.45 -8.66
CA ILE A 158 -8.01 -14.14 -8.16
C ILE A 158 -6.80 -13.19 -8.20
N ALA A 159 -7.04 -11.92 -8.54
CA ALA A 159 -6.05 -10.86 -8.49
C ALA A 159 -6.44 -9.78 -7.46
N VAL A 160 -5.52 -9.44 -6.54
CA VAL A 160 -5.70 -8.42 -5.49
C VAL A 160 -4.75 -7.26 -5.78
N ILE A 161 -5.29 -6.16 -6.28
CA ILE A 161 -4.53 -5.03 -6.82
C ILE A 161 -4.65 -3.82 -5.89
N GLU A 162 -3.54 -3.41 -5.30
CA GLU A 162 -3.46 -2.16 -4.53
C GLU A 162 -3.39 -0.96 -5.49
N MET A 163 -4.25 0.04 -5.26
CA MET A 163 -4.40 1.24 -6.08
C MET A 163 -4.12 2.47 -5.22
N GLY A 164 -2.95 3.06 -5.41
CA GLY A 164 -2.47 4.23 -4.67
C GLY A 164 -2.46 5.48 -5.54
N ILE A 165 -2.92 6.60 -5.01
CA ILE A 165 -3.00 7.88 -5.70
C ILE A 165 -2.54 9.02 -4.81
N SER A 166 -2.11 10.10 -5.46
CA SER A 166 -1.70 11.37 -4.87
C SER A 166 -2.50 12.56 -5.41
N ASP A 167 -3.12 12.43 -6.58
CA ASP A 167 -3.87 13.52 -7.25
C ASP A 167 -5.18 13.02 -7.88
N PHE A 168 -6.02 13.97 -8.27
CA PHE A 168 -7.29 13.71 -9.00
C PHE A 168 -7.02 13.08 -10.37
N GLY A 169 -7.92 12.19 -10.80
CA GLY A 169 -7.87 11.50 -12.08
C GLY A 169 -6.91 10.30 -12.11
N GLU A 170 -5.96 10.19 -11.17
CA GLU A 170 -5.05 9.05 -11.11
C GLU A 170 -5.81 7.75 -10.84
N MET A 171 -6.81 7.78 -9.94
CA MET A 171 -7.60 6.59 -9.62
C MET A 171 -8.47 6.15 -10.79
N SER A 172 -8.99 7.08 -11.58
CA SER A 172 -9.72 6.79 -12.82
C SER A 172 -8.83 6.02 -13.80
N VAL A 173 -7.56 6.44 -13.97
CA VAL A 173 -6.57 5.71 -14.80
C VAL A 173 -6.36 4.28 -14.26
N LEU A 174 -6.11 4.14 -12.95
CA LEU A 174 -5.90 2.82 -12.33
C LEU A 174 -7.13 1.92 -12.45
N SER A 175 -8.33 2.48 -12.22
CA SER A 175 -9.59 1.76 -12.38
C SER A 175 -9.81 1.26 -13.80
N ARG A 176 -9.47 2.07 -14.81
CA ARG A 176 -9.55 1.68 -16.22
C ARG A 176 -8.60 0.53 -16.56
N ILE A 177 -7.38 0.53 -15.99
CA ILE A 177 -6.41 -0.56 -16.19
C ILE A 177 -6.90 -1.84 -15.53
N VAL A 178 -7.30 -1.77 -14.25
CA VAL A 178 -7.63 -2.93 -13.42
C VAL A 178 -9.00 -3.50 -13.77
N LYS A 179 -9.98 -2.64 -14.10
CA LYS A 179 -11.41 -2.98 -14.27
C LYS A 179 -11.86 -3.92 -13.15
N PRO A 180 -11.93 -3.41 -11.91
CA PRO A 180 -12.17 -4.26 -10.75
C PRO A 180 -13.58 -4.83 -10.74
N ASP A 181 -13.71 -6.10 -10.35
CA ASP A 181 -14.99 -6.78 -10.08
C ASP A 181 -15.42 -6.53 -8.62
N VAL A 182 -14.43 -6.26 -7.77
CA VAL A 182 -14.65 -5.92 -6.36
C VAL A 182 -13.78 -4.70 -6.01
N CYS A 183 -14.41 -3.69 -5.38
CA CYS A 183 -13.72 -2.50 -4.88
C CYS A 183 -13.73 -2.47 -3.35
N VAL A 184 -12.58 -2.19 -2.74
CA VAL A 184 -12.42 -2.08 -1.29
C VAL A 184 -11.83 -0.72 -0.94
N LEU A 185 -12.51 0.06 -0.06
CA LEU A 185 -11.97 1.29 0.51
C LEU A 185 -11.82 1.15 2.03
N THR A 186 -10.59 1.35 2.51
CA THR A 186 -10.28 1.19 3.94
C THR A 186 -10.62 2.41 4.77
N ASN A 187 -10.38 3.62 4.28
CA ASN A 187 -10.72 4.88 4.95
C ASN A 187 -10.43 6.11 4.07
N ILE A 188 -10.96 7.27 4.47
CA ILE A 188 -10.75 8.60 3.87
C ILE A 188 -10.12 9.50 4.94
N GLY A 189 -8.81 9.42 5.08
CA GLY A 189 -8.04 10.23 6.02
C GLY A 189 -7.42 11.48 5.39
N LYS A 190 -6.74 12.29 6.21
CA LYS A 190 -5.97 13.46 5.79
C LYS A 190 -4.62 12.98 5.17
N CYS A 191 -4.57 12.82 3.86
CA CYS A 191 -3.37 12.45 3.10
C CYS A 191 -3.38 13.17 1.76
N HIS A 192 -2.20 13.46 1.21
CA HIS A 192 -2.03 14.15 -0.08
C HIS A 192 -2.84 15.46 -0.19
N LEU A 193 -2.99 16.18 0.95
CA LEU A 193 -3.82 17.40 1.01
C LEU A 193 -3.24 18.56 0.20
N GLU A 194 -1.99 18.48 -0.18
CA GLU A 194 -1.36 19.43 -1.08
C GLU A 194 -2.06 19.47 -2.44
N CYS A 195 -2.42 18.28 -2.99
CA CYS A 195 -3.13 18.14 -4.25
C CYS A 195 -4.63 17.99 -4.04
N LEU A 196 -5.07 17.19 -3.07
CA LEU A 196 -6.47 16.81 -2.85
C LEU A 196 -7.24 17.80 -1.94
N ILE A 197 -6.55 18.81 -1.37
CA ILE A 197 -7.10 19.94 -0.63
C ILE A 197 -7.63 19.55 0.76
N ASP A 198 -8.63 18.66 0.83
CA ASP A 198 -9.29 18.24 2.05
C ASP A 198 -9.79 16.78 1.97
N ARG A 199 -10.47 16.29 3.03
CA ARG A 199 -11.00 14.92 3.05
C ARG A 199 -12.12 14.70 2.02
N ASP A 200 -12.85 15.70 1.60
CA ASP A 200 -13.86 15.56 0.56
C ASP A 200 -13.19 15.39 -0.82
N GLY A 201 -12.09 16.11 -1.06
CA GLY A 201 -11.23 15.87 -2.22
C GLY A 201 -10.61 14.47 -2.22
N VAL A 202 -10.10 14.01 -1.06
CA VAL A 202 -9.61 12.63 -0.91
C VAL A 202 -10.70 11.59 -1.20
N LYS A 203 -11.93 11.79 -0.68
CA LYS A 203 -13.09 10.94 -0.98
C LYS A 203 -13.37 10.92 -2.47
N LYS A 204 -13.50 12.10 -3.09
CA LYS A 204 -13.75 12.24 -4.53
C LYS A 204 -12.72 11.49 -5.37
N ALA A 205 -11.41 11.74 -5.12
CA ALA A 205 -10.35 11.10 -5.87
C ALA A 205 -10.34 9.57 -5.69
N LYS A 206 -10.55 9.05 -4.48
CA LYS A 206 -10.54 7.59 -4.25
C LYS A 206 -11.79 6.89 -4.78
N THR A 207 -12.94 7.54 -4.81
CA THR A 207 -14.18 6.97 -5.37
C THR A 207 -14.19 6.92 -6.90
N GLU A 208 -13.25 7.58 -7.59
CA GLU A 208 -13.01 7.37 -9.04
C GLU A 208 -12.73 5.87 -9.35
N MET A 209 -12.33 5.06 -8.36
CA MET A 209 -12.15 3.61 -8.58
C MET A 209 -13.42 2.88 -9.03
N PHE A 210 -14.58 3.45 -8.81
CA PHE A 210 -15.86 2.88 -9.21
C PHE A 210 -16.21 3.15 -10.68
N GLU A 211 -15.49 4.04 -11.37
CA GLU A 211 -15.82 4.48 -12.74
C GLU A 211 -15.76 3.34 -13.76
N PHE A 212 -14.76 2.46 -13.62
CA PHE A 212 -14.55 1.33 -14.53
C PHE A 212 -14.75 -0.03 -13.85
N MET A 213 -15.43 -0.05 -12.69
CA MET A 213 -15.83 -1.29 -12.04
C MET A 213 -16.84 -2.06 -12.92
N SER A 214 -16.80 -3.39 -12.87
CA SER A 214 -17.75 -4.27 -13.57
C SER A 214 -19.21 -3.90 -13.23
N GLU A 215 -20.12 -4.01 -14.19
CA GLU A 215 -21.56 -3.72 -13.97
C GLU A 215 -22.14 -4.54 -12.82
N ASP A 216 -21.67 -5.79 -12.62
CA ASP A 216 -22.04 -6.66 -11.50
C ASP A 216 -21.12 -6.58 -10.28
N GLY A 217 -20.23 -5.60 -10.26
CA GLY A 217 -19.23 -5.43 -9.23
C GLY A 217 -19.80 -5.17 -7.83
N THR A 218 -19.04 -5.56 -6.81
CA THR A 218 -19.38 -5.36 -5.40
C THR A 218 -18.42 -4.38 -4.72
N VAL A 219 -18.97 -3.49 -3.87
CA VAL A 219 -18.19 -2.49 -3.15
C VAL A 219 -18.19 -2.81 -1.66
N PHE A 220 -17.00 -2.88 -1.06
CA PHE A 220 -16.78 -3.04 0.37
C PHE A 220 -16.17 -1.78 0.95
N LEU A 221 -16.80 -1.20 1.97
CA LEU A 221 -16.40 0.06 2.59
C LEU A 221 -16.21 -0.14 4.10
N CYS A 222 -15.17 0.48 4.66
CA CYS A 222 -15.04 0.55 6.12
C CYS A 222 -16.11 1.49 6.70
N GLY A 223 -17.04 0.91 7.47
CA GLY A 223 -18.15 1.65 8.07
C GLY A 223 -17.75 2.48 9.28
N ASP A 224 -16.53 2.32 9.79
CA ASP A 224 -15.97 3.14 10.86
C ASP A 224 -15.51 4.52 10.35
N ASP A 225 -15.39 4.69 9.04
CA ASP A 225 -15.04 5.96 8.41
C ASP A 225 -16.30 6.77 8.10
N ASP A 226 -16.37 7.99 8.66
CA ASP A 226 -17.51 8.89 8.52
C ASP A 226 -17.80 9.29 7.07
N LYS A 227 -16.74 9.44 6.24
CA LYS A 227 -16.88 9.80 4.82
C LYS A 227 -17.32 8.62 3.95
N LEU A 228 -16.88 7.41 4.27
CA LEU A 228 -17.30 6.19 3.56
C LEU A 228 -18.73 5.78 3.96
N SER A 229 -19.11 5.94 5.22
CA SER A 229 -20.46 5.62 5.72
C SER A 229 -21.57 6.47 5.11
N GLU A 230 -21.23 7.63 4.53
CA GLU A 230 -22.15 8.48 3.75
C GLU A 230 -22.54 7.86 2.40
N ILE A 231 -21.73 6.94 1.84
CA ILE A 231 -21.97 6.34 0.52
C ILE A 231 -23.05 5.26 0.67
N LYS A 232 -24.24 5.53 0.15
CA LYS A 232 -25.38 4.61 0.28
C LYS A 232 -25.57 3.73 -0.94
N GLU A 233 -25.03 4.14 -2.08
CA GLU A 233 -25.22 3.47 -3.36
C GLU A 233 -24.01 3.72 -4.28
N VAL A 234 -23.61 2.70 -5.01
CA VAL A 234 -22.63 2.76 -6.11
C VAL A 234 -23.21 1.93 -7.26
N GLN A 235 -23.39 2.56 -8.43
CA GLN A 235 -23.97 1.92 -9.62
C GLN A 235 -25.29 1.19 -9.34
N GLY A 236 -26.20 1.80 -8.53
CA GLY A 236 -27.51 1.23 -8.20
C GLY A 236 -27.50 0.14 -7.13
N ARG A 237 -26.38 -0.09 -6.44
CA ARG A 237 -26.23 -1.14 -5.41
C ARG A 237 -25.73 -0.55 -4.09
N ALA A 238 -26.25 -1.08 -3.00
CA ALA A 238 -25.76 -0.73 -1.67
C ALA A 238 -24.38 -1.36 -1.44
N PRO A 239 -23.38 -0.61 -0.94
CA PRO A 239 -22.10 -1.18 -0.54
C PRO A 239 -22.25 -2.07 0.69
N VAL A 240 -21.35 -3.03 0.84
CA VAL A 240 -21.21 -3.87 2.04
C VAL A 240 -20.27 -3.18 3.01
N PHE A 241 -20.71 -2.92 4.24
CA PHE A 241 -19.89 -2.28 5.25
C PHE A 241 -19.23 -3.31 6.17
N PHE A 242 -17.95 -3.09 6.46
CA PHE A 242 -17.17 -3.83 7.46
C PHE A 242 -16.52 -2.85 8.45
N GLY A 243 -16.31 -3.29 9.69
CA GLY A 243 -15.70 -2.45 10.73
C GLY A 243 -16.26 -2.76 12.11
N LEU A 244 -15.89 -1.94 13.11
CA LEU A 244 -16.27 -2.12 14.50
C LEU A 244 -17.61 -1.46 14.85
N SER A 245 -18.14 -0.62 13.97
CA SER A 245 -19.42 0.06 14.13
C SER A 245 -20.59 -0.93 14.00
N GLU A 246 -21.64 -0.73 14.82
CA GLU A 246 -22.81 -1.63 14.89
C GLU A 246 -23.56 -1.80 13.57
N ASN A 247 -23.45 -0.82 12.67
CA ASN A 247 -24.14 -0.84 11.37
C ASN A 247 -23.36 -1.64 10.27
N CYS A 248 -22.22 -2.23 10.62
CA CYS A 248 -21.43 -3.02 9.67
C CYS A 248 -22.01 -4.43 9.54
N ALA A 249 -22.04 -4.94 8.29
CA ALA A 249 -22.46 -6.32 8.02
C ALA A 249 -21.44 -7.35 8.58
N TYR A 250 -20.17 -6.95 8.68
CA TYR A 250 -19.09 -7.72 9.28
C TYR A 250 -18.47 -6.88 10.39
N THR A 251 -18.60 -7.33 11.64
CA THR A 251 -18.10 -6.62 12.82
C THR A 251 -17.39 -7.57 13.79
N ALA A 252 -16.86 -7.05 14.90
CA ALA A 252 -16.18 -7.84 15.91
C ALA A 252 -16.55 -7.41 17.33
N CYS A 253 -16.51 -8.39 18.25
CA CYS A 253 -16.60 -8.17 19.68
C CYS A 253 -15.49 -8.94 20.42
N ASP A 254 -15.46 -8.83 21.75
CA ASP A 254 -14.51 -9.53 22.64
C ASP A 254 -13.05 -9.34 22.24
N ILE A 255 -12.72 -8.11 21.80
CA ILE A 255 -11.38 -7.77 21.31
C ILE A 255 -10.43 -7.70 22.51
N THR A 256 -9.43 -8.58 22.52
CA THR A 256 -8.39 -8.65 23.54
C THR A 256 -7.02 -8.69 22.89
N SER A 257 -6.06 -7.93 23.43
CA SER A 257 -4.68 -7.92 22.94
C SER A 257 -3.75 -8.44 24.03
N ASP A 258 -2.73 -9.21 23.65
CA ASP A 258 -1.63 -9.56 24.55
C ASP A 258 -0.66 -8.37 24.77
N ASN A 259 -0.90 -7.24 24.06
CA ASN A 259 -0.05 -6.05 24.04
C ASN A 259 1.42 -6.31 23.58
N GLU A 260 1.67 -7.45 22.95
CA GLU A 260 2.99 -7.82 22.47
C GLU A 260 3.02 -8.18 20.99
N THR A 261 2.11 -9.06 20.56
CA THR A 261 2.20 -9.65 19.23
C THR A 261 0.88 -9.88 18.53
N LYS A 262 -0.23 -10.08 19.26
CA LYS A 262 -1.50 -10.52 18.68
C LYS A 262 -2.72 -9.84 19.30
N THR A 263 -3.79 -9.86 18.54
CA THR A 263 -5.13 -9.46 18.97
C THR A 263 -6.11 -10.59 18.66
N ASP A 264 -6.77 -11.10 19.70
CA ASP A 264 -7.84 -12.09 19.62
C ASP A 264 -9.19 -11.36 19.60
N PHE A 265 -10.15 -11.85 18.82
CA PHE A 265 -11.50 -11.26 18.70
C PHE A 265 -12.50 -12.27 18.17
N THR A 266 -13.79 -11.98 18.37
CA THR A 266 -14.90 -12.74 17.80
C THR A 266 -15.47 -11.96 16.60
N VAL A 267 -15.41 -12.54 15.41
CA VAL A 267 -16.06 -11.99 14.19
C VAL A 267 -17.56 -12.25 14.29
N LYS A 268 -18.37 -11.27 13.85
CA LYS A 268 -19.84 -11.38 13.73
C LYS A 268 -20.33 -10.94 12.38
N TYR A 269 -21.23 -11.73 11.77
CA TYR A 269 -21.92 -11.40 10.52
C TYR A 269 -23.29 -12.11 10.47
N GLY A 270 -24.36 -11.35 10.25
CA GLY A 270 -25.72 -11.89 10.36
C GLY A 270 -25.97 -12.51 11.75
N GLU A 271 -26.37 -13.79 11.79
CA GLU A 271 -26.54 -14.57 13.03
C GLU A 271 -25.32 -15.47 13.35
N CYS A 272 -24.27 -15.39 12.52
CA CYS A 272 -23.06 -16.22 12.66
C CYS A 272 -21.96 -15.49 13.43
N GLU A 273 -21.13 -16.25 14.14
CA GLU A 273 -19.94 -15.76 14.79
C GLU A 273 -18.84 -16.83 14.83
N PHE A 274 -17.58 -16.40 14.78
CA PHE A 274 -16.43 -17.29 14.93
C PHE A 274 -15.22 -16.56 15.56
N PRO A 275 -14.36 -17.26 16.31
CA PRO A 275 -13.15 -16.67 16.86
C PRO A 275 -12.07 -16.48 15.77
N ALA A 276 -11.32 -15.40 15.87
CA ALA A 276 -10.18 -15.12 15.02
C ALA A 276 -9.03 -14.48 15.79
N THR A 277 -7.82 -14.69 15.31
CA THR A 277 -6.59 -14.10 15.87
C THR A 277 -5.83 -13.43 14.75
N VAL A 278 -5.44 -12.16 14.92
CA VAL A 278 -4.53 -11.47 14.03
C VAL A 278 -3.19 -11.20 14.71
N TYR A 279 -2.10 -11.57 14.04
CA TYR A 279 -0.75 -11.21 14.50
C TYR A 279 -0.47 -9.76 14.10
N GLY A 280 -0.83 -8.86 15.00
CA GLY A 280 -0.77 -7.42 14.86
C GLY A 280 -1.53 -6.74 15.99
N LEU A 281 -1.14 -5.52 16.31
CA LEU A 281 -1.65 -4.79 17.46
C LEU A 281 -2.58 -3.66 17.05
N GLY A 282 -3.61 -3.45 17.86
CA GLY A 282 -4.53 -2.33 17.72
C GLY A 282 -5.80 -2.64 16.93
N LYS A 283 -6.84 -1.85 17.20
CA LYS A 283 -8.18 -2.02 16.61
C LYS A 283 -8.21 -1.93 15.09
N HIS A 284 -7.28 -1.17 14.49
CA HIS A 284 -7.19 -1.07 13.04
C HIS A 284 -6.78 -2.39 12.37
N MET A 285 -6.05 -3.28 13.07
CA MET A 285 -5.75 -4.62 12.57
C MET A 285 -7.00 -5.50 12.55
N VAL A 286 -7.86 -5.37 13.56
CA VAL A 286 -9.17 -6.04 13.57
C VAL A 286 -10.05 -5.53 12.43
N SER A 287 -10.10 -4.19 12.20
CA SER A 287 -10.86 -3.62 11.09
C SER A 287 -10.36 -4.12 9.72
N ASN A 288 -9.04 -4.25 9.51
CA ASN A 288 -8.48 -4.83 8.30
C ASN A 288 -8.87 -6.33 8.15
N ALA A 289 -8.88 -7.08 9.28
CA ALA A 289 -9.30 -8.49 9.30
C ALA A 289 -10.79 -8.65 8.96
N LEU A 290 -11.64 -7.72 9.39
CA LEU A 290 -13.05 -7.70 9.03
C LEU A 290 -13.24 -7.44 7.52
N GLY A 291 -12.44 -6.56 6.93
CA GLY A 291 -12.40 -6.40 5.47
C GLY A 291 -12.02 -7.70 4.75
N ALA A 292 -10.97 -8.39 5.24
CA ALA A 292 -10.58 -9.70 4.68
C ALA A 292 -11.65 -10.77 4.90
N THR A 293 -12.33 -10.77 6.04
CA THR A 293 -13.48 -11.65 6.31
C THR A 293 -14.60 -11.43 5.31
N ALA A 294 -14.98 -10.18 5.09
CA ALA A 294 -16.04 -9.84 4.14
C ALA A 294 -15.74 -10.35 2.74
N LEU A 295 -14.49 -10.22 2.29
CA LEU A 295 -14.04 -10.78 1.01
C LEU A 295 -14.00 -12.31 1.03
N GLY A 296 -13.51 -12.94 2.11
CA GLY A 296 -13.55 -14.41 2.25
C GLY A 296 -14.97 -14.97 2.10
N LYS A 297 -15.93 -14.34 2.76
CA LYS A 297 -17.35 -14.74 2.64
C LYS A 297 -17.92 -14.49 1.24
N HIS A 298 -17.56 -13.38 0.60
CA HIS A 298 -17.94 -13.07 -0.79
C HIS A 298 -17.46 -14.17 -1.77
N PHE A 299 -16.25 -14.67 -1.56
CA PHE A 299 -15.67 -15.76 -2.36
C PHE A 299 -15.94 -17.17 -1.78
N SER A 300 -16.93 -17.30 -0.89
CA SER A 300 -17.42 -18.59 -0.37
C SER A 300 -16.36 -19.42 0.36
N LEU A 301 -15.49 -18.78 1.15
CA LEU A 301 -14.64 -19.45 2.12
C LEU A 301 -15.43 -19.81 3.38
N THR A 302 -15.04 -20.90 4.04
CA THR A 302 -15.58 -21.25 5.36
C THR A 302 -15.03 -20.34 6.46
N ASP A 303 -15.66 -20.35 7.64
CA ASP A 303 -15.20 -19.57 8.77
C ASP A 303 -13.81 -20.00 9.24
N GLU A 304 -13.53 -21.31 9.18
CA GLU A 304 -12.23 -21.92 9.52
C GLU A 304 -11.14 -21.45 8.55
N GLU A 305 -11.41 -21.47 7.22
CA GLU A 305 -10.47 -20.99 6.20
C GLU A 305 -10.17 -19.49 6.41
N ILE A 306 -11.19 -18.68 6.72
CA ILE A 306 -11.03 -17.25 6.98
C ILE A 306 -10.19 -17.03 8.25
N ALA A 307 -10.53 -17.69 9.36
CA ALA A 307 -9.80 -17.59 10.62
C ALA A 307 -8.33 -18.01 10.45
N GLN A 308 -8.08 -19.10 9.72
CA GLN A 308 -6.73 -19.55 9.39
C GLN A 308 -5.97 -18.51 8.55
N GLY A 309 -6.59 -17.97 7.49
CA GLY A 309 -5.97 -16.97 6.63
C GLY A 309 -5.64 -15.68 7.37
N ILE A 310 -6.48 -15.25 8.32
CA ILE A 310 -6.19 -14.11 9.20
C ILE A 310 -4.98 -14.41 10.10
N ALA A 311 -4.92 -15.60 10.70
CA ALA A 311 -3.82 -16.02 11.57
C ALA A 311 -2.49 -16.22 10.82
N GLU A 312 -2.53 -16.58 9.54
CA GLU A 312 -1.33 -16.75 8.70
C GLU A 312 -0.81 -15.43 8.12
N TYR A 313 -1.55 -14.33 8.26
CA TYR A 313 -1.10 -13.01 7.84
C TYR A 313 0.22 -12.65 8.53
N LYS A 314 1.17 -12.12 7.74
CA LYS A 314 2.45 -11.61 8.23
C LYS A 314 2.61 -10.15 7.81
N PRO A 315 2.97 -9.26 8.75
CA PRO A 315 3.34 -7.89 8.39
C PRO A 315 4.43 -7.87 7.33
N THR A 316 4.30 -6.96 6.36
CA THR A 316 5.29 -6.80 5.29
C THR A 316 5.96 -5.43 5.37
N GLY A 317 7.29 -5.41 5.27
CA GLY A 317 8.09 -4.20 5.38
C GLY A 317 7.98 -3.53 6.75
N SER A 318 8.24 -2.22 6.79
CA SER A 318 8.24 -1.39 8.00
C SER A 318 6.83 -0.87 8.32
N ARG A 319 5.88 -1.79 8.62
CA ARG A 319 4.47 -1.50 8.95
C ARG A 319 4.07 -2.22 10.22
N GLN A 320 4.26 -1.53 11.35
CA GLN A 320 4.03 -2.07 12.69
C GLN A 320 4.72 -3.42 12.93
N ASN A 321 5.92 -3.57 12.40
CA ASN A 321 6.74 -4.75 12.62
C ASN A 321 7.38 -4.67 14.01
N VAL A 322 7.01 -5.58 14.90
CA VAL A 322 7.57 -5.64 16.26
C VAL A 322 8.84 -6.47 16.25
N ILE A 323 9.96 -5.83 16.59
CA ILE A 323 11.28 -6.43 16.63
C ILE A 323 11.75 -6.45 18.10
N LYS A 324 11.99 -7.62 18.64
CA LYS A 324 12.56 -7.76 20.00
C LYS A 324 14.07 -7.97 19.89
N THR A 325 14.84 -7.11 20.54
CA THR A 325 16.28 -7.26 20.74
C THR A 325 16.54 -7.70 22.20
N GLU A 326 17.80 -7.87 22.58
CA GLU A 326 18.14 -8.15 23.98
C GLU A 326 17.85 -6.98 24.93
N LYS A 327 17.77 -5.76 24.40
CA LYS A 327 17.62 -4.53 25.19
C LYS A 327 16.28 -3.83 24.98
N LEU A 328 15.73 -3.86 23.77
CA LEU A 328 14.61 -3.03 23.34
C LEU A 328 13.51 -3.86 22.67
N THR A 329 12.27 -3.37 22.76
CA THR A 329 11.19 -3.75 21.84
C THR A 329 11.00 -2.59 20.86
N ILE A 330 11.18 -2.84 19.55
CA ILE A 330 11.10 -1.80 18.51
C ILE A 330 9.83 -2.04 17.69
N ILE A 331 8.99 -1.02 17.57
CA ILE A 331 7.86 -0.98 16.64
C ILE A 331 8.31 -0.23 15.40
N ASP A 332 8.76 -0.97 14.38
CA ASP A 332 9.13 -0.42 13.09
C ASP A 332 7.88 -0.14 12.26
N ASP A 333 7.50 1.14 12.17
CA ASP A 333 6.37 1.63 11.37
C ASP A 333 6.80 2.83 10.48
N CYS A 334 8.04 2.78 10.00
CA CYS A 334 8.68 3.88 9.27
C CYS A 334 8.47 3.86 7.75
N TYR A 335 7.53 3.04 7.23
CA TYR A 335 7.24 3.02 5.79
C TYR A 335 6.68 4.36 5.29
N ASN A 336 5.68 4.92 5.97
CA ASN A 336 5.11 6.24 5.66
C ASN A 336 4.33 6.80 6.86
N ALA A 337 4.02 8.10 6.84
CA ALA A 337 3.31 8.78 7.91
C ALA A 337 2.21 9.71 7.38
N ASN A 338 1.07 9.69 8.05
CA ASN A 338 0.01 10.69 7.96
C ASN A 338 -0.69 10.80 9.34
N PRO A 339 -1.52 11.82 9.59
CA PRO A 339 -2.09 12.05 10.92
C PRO A 339 -2.82 10.84 11.52
N ALA A 340 -3.60 10.11 10.72
CA ALA A 340 -4.36 8.95 11.19
C ALA A 340 -3.42 7.78 11.55
N SER A 341 -2.45 7.47 10.70
CA SER A 341 -1.49 6.39 10.95
C SER A 341 -0.56 6.70 12.12
N MET A 342 -0.15 7.96 12.29
CA MET A 342 0.67 8.39 13.45
C MET A 342 -0.10 8.18 14.76
N LYS A 343 -1.36 8.65 14.83
CA LYS A 343 -2.21 8.46 16.00
C LYS A 343 -2.43 6.98 16.32
N ALA A 344 -2.72 6.15 15.31
CA ALA A 344 -2.91 4.71 15.49
C ALA A 344 -1.65 4.02 16.05
N SER A 345 -0.45 4.39 15.56
CA SER A 345 0.81 3.81 16.04
C SER A 345 1.14 4.28 17.46
N VAL A 346 0.87 5.54 17.79
CA VAL A 346 1.01 6.07 19.17
C VAL A 346 0.04 5.37 20.12
N GLU A 347 -1.21 5.11 19.71
CA GLU A 347 -2.16 4.31 20.51
C GLU A 347 -1.67 2.88 20.74
N THR A 348 -1.09 2.26 19.72
CA THR A 348 -0.49 0.93 19.85
C THR A 348 0.65 0.96 20.87
N LEU A 349 1.58 1.92 20.75
CA LEU A 349 2.67 2.10 21.72
C LEU A 349 2.15 2.33 23.15
N ALA A 350 1.10 3.14 23.32
CA ALA A 350 0.52 3.46 24.62
C ALA A 350 -0.06 2.22 25.35
N GLY A 351 -0.35 1.14 24.62
CA GLY A 351 -0.83 -0.14 25.17
C GLY A 351 0.28 -1.02 25.75
N PHE A 352 1.56 -0.72 25.48
CA PHE A 352 2.68 -1.48 26.05
C PHE A 352 2.95 -1.12 27.50
N GLU A 353 3.46 -2.11 28.24
CA GLU A 353 3.96 -1.89 29.60
C GLU A 353 5.39 -1.32 29.57
N GLY A 354 5.82 -0.76 30.71
CA GLY A 354 7.16 -0.19 30.87
C GLY A 354 7.29 1.20 30.25
N ARG A 355 8.52 1.59 29.92
CA ARG A 355 8.83 2.91 29.36
C ARG A 355 8.59 2.93 27.85
N ARG A 356 7.78 3.89 27.39
CA ARG A 356 7.26 4.02 26.02
C ARG A 356 7.88 5.24 25.36
N VAL A 357 8.67 4.98 24.35
CA VAL A 357 9.44 6.00 23.62
C VAL A 357 8.89 6.11 22.20
N ALA A 358 8.60 7.33 21.73
CA ALA A 358 8.18 7.56 20.35
C ALA A 358 9.21 8.42 19.62
N ILE A 359 9.81 7.89 18.55
CA ILE A 359 10.67 8.60 17.61
C ILE A 359 9.83 8.94 16.39
N LEU A 360 9.44 10.23 16.29
CA LEU A 360 8.45 10.71 15.32
C LEU A 360 9.05 11.76 14.39
N GLY A 361 8.89 11.57 13.10
CA GLY A 361 9.36 12.52 12.09
C GLY A 361 8.24 13.25 11.37
N ASP A 362 8.62 14.01 10.35
CA ASP A 362 7.69 14.79 9.55
C ASP A 362 6.67 13.95 8.82
N MET A 363 5.45 14.43 8.79
CA MET A 363 4.39 14.00 7.88
C MET A 363 4.40 14.94 6.67
N LYS A 364 4.77 14.43 5.50
CA LYS A 364 4.84 15.22 4.26
C LYS A 364 3.49 15.24 3.52
N GLU A 365 3.37 16.11 2.50
CA GLU A 365 2.23 16.22 1.59
C GLU A 365 0.91 16.66 2.27
N LEU A 366 0.99 17.35 3.41
CA LEU A 366 -0.18 17.84 4.16
C LEU A 366 -0.57 19.28 3.79
N GLY A 367 0.22 19.93 2.92
CA GLY A 367 -0.02 21.26 2.43
C GLY A 367 -0.14 22.29 3.56
N ARG A 368 -1.10 23.21 3.45
CA ARG A 368 -1.24 24.34 4.41
C ARG A 368 -1.54 23.91 5.85
N GLN A 369 -1.97 22.68 6.08
CA GLN A 369 -2.34 22.19 7.40
C GLN A 369 -1.19 21.49 8.13
N GLU A 370 0.00 21.37 7.51
CA GLU A 370 1.11 20.55 8.01
C GLU A 370 1.52 20.93 9.45
N GLY A 371 1.71 22.22 9.76
CA GLY A 371 2.06 22.68 11.09
C GLY A 371 1.03 22.32 12.16
N GLU A 372 -0.25 22.58 11.89
CA GLU A 372 -1.34 22.28 12.83
C GLU A 372 -1.49 20.77 13.05
N LEU A 373 -1.37 19.96 12.01
CA LEU A 373 -1.49 18.50 12.12
C LEU A 373 -0.34 17.87 12.92
N HIS A 374 0.87 18.46 12.86
CA HIS A 374 1.97 18.08 13.76
C HIS A 374 1.71 18.53 15.20
N SER A 375 1.18 19.74 15.41
CA SER A 375 0.77 20.22 16.74
C SER A 375 -0.34 19.32 17.33
N GLU A 376 -1.36 18.91 16.53
CA GLU A 376 -2.37 17.94 16.98
C GLU A 376 -1.73 16.62 17.46
N LEU A 377 -0.70 16.12 16.76
CA LEU A 377 0.02 14.91 17.18
C LEU A 377 0.80 15.15 18.47
N GLY A 378 1.41 16.31 18.63
CA GLY A 378 2.10 16.70 19.87
C GLY A 378 1.17 16.70 21.08
N ARG A 379 -0.03 17.26 20.95
CA ARG A 379 -1.08 17.18 22.00
C ARG A 379 -1.52 15.75 22.27
N PHE A 380 -1.63 14.93 21.23
CA PHE A 380 -2.06 13.54 21.32
C PHE A 380 -1.05 12.65 22.07
N VAL A 381 0.27 12.80 21.85
CA VAL A 381 1.28 12.02 22.59
C VAL A 381 1.27 12.37 24.09
N VAL A 382 0.95 13.62 24.45
CA VAL A 382 0.74 14.04 25.84
C VAL A 382 -0.50 13.36 26.44
N GLU A 383 -1.64 13.37 25.71
CA GLU A 383 -2.87 12.68 26.12
C GLU A 383 -2.62 11.18 26.41
N LYS A 384 -1.81 10.53 25.57
CA LYS A 384 -1.44 9.11 25.72
C LYS A 384 -0.38 8.86 26.81
N LYS A 385 0.16 9.92 27.42
CA LYS A 385 1.13 9.85 28.52
C LYS A 385 2.36 9.01 28.16
N LEU A 386 2.95 9.27 26.99
CA LEU A 386 4.22 8.64 26.62
C LEU A 386 5.34 9.14 27.54
N ASP A 387 6.35 8.31 27.74
CA ASP A 387 7.43 8.61 28.69
C ASP A 387 8.53 9.47 28.06
N LEU A 388 8.78 9.30 26.74
CA LEU A 388 9.72 10.11 25.96
C LEU A 388 9.23 10.25 24.51
N VAL A 389 9.36 11.46 23.96
CA VAL A 389 9.18 11.73 22.53
C VAL A 389 10.46 12.32 21.95
N VAL A 390 10.95 11.74 20.86
CA VAL A 390 12.04 12.26 20.06
C VAL A 390 11.47 12.73 18.72
N ALA A 391 11.36 14.03 18.53
CA ALA A 391 10.83 14.64 17.33
C ALA A 391 11.98 14.97 16.36
N ILE A 392 11.88 14.56 15.08
CA ILE A 392 12.97 14.76 14.10
C ILE A 392 12.41 15.37 12.81
N GLY A 393 12.95 16.52 12.43
CA GLY A 393 12.60 17.26 11.22
C GLY A 393 12.00 18.63 11.50
N ASP A 394 11.87 19.43 10.45
CA ASP A 394 11.42 20.82 10.55
C ASP A 394 9.96 20.93 11.02
N LEU A 395 9.08 20.06 10.50
CA LEU A 395 7.66 20.04 10.87
C LEU A 395 7.43 19.37 12.22
N ALA A 396 8.23 18.36 12.57
CA ALA A 396 8.21 17.68 13.85
C ALA A 396 8.56 18.61 15.03
N LEU A 397 9.20 19.76 14.77
CA LEU A 397 9.36 20.83 15.76
C LEU A 397 8.02 21.27 16.38
N ASN A 398 6.90 21.16 15.65
CA ASN A 398 5.58 21.46 16.20
C ASN A 398 5.11 20.39 17.19
N ILE A 399 5.48 19.12 16.99
CA ILE A 399 5.24 18.04 17.97
C ILE A 399 5.99 18.36 19.26
N TYR A 400 7.28 18.71 19.15
CA TYR A 400 8.13 19.08 20.27
C TYR A 400 7.56 20.25 21.07
N LYS A 401 7.15 21.34 20.40
CA LYS A 401 6.61 22.54 21.07
C LYS A 401 5.37 22.23 21.94
N GLU A 402 4.50 21.35 21.47
CA GLU A 402 3.28 20.94 22.19
C GLU A 402 3.60 19.92 23.31
N ALA A 403 4.53 18.98 23.07
CA ALA A 403 4.80 17.90 24.02
C ALA A 403 5.76 18.31 25.17
N ARG A 404 6.82 19.07 24.89
CA ARG A 404 7.89 19.43 25.82
C ARG A 404 7.44 20.03 27.16
N PRO A 405 6.38 20.86 27.24
CA PRO A 405 5.91 21.39 28.52
C PRO A 405 5.30 20.33 29.47
N HIS A 406 4.97 19.14 28.97
CA HIS A 406 4.16 18.15 29.66
C HIS A 406 4.83 16.79 29.86
N ILE A 407 5.72 16.39 28.95
CA ILE A 407 6.43 15.09 28.99
C ILE A 407 7.89 15.31 28.56
N ASP A 408 8.73 14.32 28.82
CA ASP A 408 10.11 14.36 28.30
C ASP A 408 10.07 14.34 26.77
N CYS A 409 10.68 15.34 26.18
CA CYS A 409 10.67 15.52 24.74
C CYS A 409 11.94 16.22 24.26
N GLU A 410 12.56 15.67 23.23
CA GLU A 410 13.72 16.28 22.55
C GLU A 410 13.45 16.46 21.07
N TRP A 411 14.14 17.41 20.44
CA TRP A 411 14.01 17.70 19.01
C TRP A 411 15.37 17.78 18.34
N PHE A 412 15.44 17.19 17.16
CA PHE A 412 16.60 17.23 16.27
C PHE A 412 16.16 17.62 14.86
N GLN A 413 17.04 18.33 14.16
CA GLN A 413 16.73 18.71 12.79
C GLN A 413 16.90 17.55 11.81
N THR A 414 17.89 16.68 12.06
CA THR A 414 18.24 15.56 11.17
C THR A 414 18.29 14.21 11.90
N VAL A 415 18.23 13.13 11.12
CA VAL A 415 18.41 11.76 11.63
C VAL A 415 19.82 11.56 12.19
N GLU A 416 20.81 12.15 11.56
CA GLU A 416 22.21 12.07 11.98
C GLU A 416 22.45 12.69 13.34
N GLU A 417 21.88 13.88 13.61
CA GLU A 417 21.94 14.52 14.92
C GLU A 417 21.27 13.66 16.00
N ALA A 418 20.08 13.13 15.71
CA ALA A 418 19.36 12.30 16.65
C ALA A 418 20.15 11.03 17.02
N LYS A 419 20.76 10.34 16.05
CA LYS A 419 21.58 9.14 16.29
C LYS A 419 22.71 9.35 17.29
N LEU A 420 23.29 10.55 17.38
CA LEU A 420 24.38 10.84 18.32
C LEU A 420 23.90 10.80 19.78
N GLU A 421 22.64 11.11 20.02
CA GLU A 421 22.08 11.24 21.37
C GLU A 421 21.18 10.06 21.76
N LEU A 422 20.66 9.29 20.80
CA LEU A 422 19.72 8.18 21.07
C LEU A 422 20.30 7.13 22.02
N TYR A 423 21.60 6.89 22.00
CA TYR A 423 22.25 5.94 22.93
C TYR A 423 22.07 6.33 24.40
N GLU A 424 22.18 7.64 24.70
CA GLU A 424 22.01 8.16 26.06
C GLU A 424 20.53 8.27 26.48
N MET A 425 19.62 8.36 25.49
CA MET A 425 18.19 8.53 25.74
C MET A 425 17.43 7.22 25.95
N LEU A 426 17.90 6.13 25.31
CA LEU A 426 17.24 4.82 25.38
C LEU A 426 17.80 3.99 26.52
N THR A 427 16.91 3.23 27.18
CA THR A 427 17.27 2.35 28.29
C THR A 427 16.80 0.91 28.05
N ILE A 428 17.44 -0.04 28.70
CA ILE A 428 17.03 -1.45 28.60
C ILE A 428 15.59 -1.62 29.08
N GLY A 429 14.78 -2.28 28.29
CA GLY A 429 13.37 -2.52 28.54
C GLY A 429 12.43 -1.52 27.89
N ASP A 430 12.96 -0.50 27.17
CA ASP A 430 12.12 0.45 26.44
C ASP A 430 11.35 -0.23 25.29
N THR A 431 10.11 0.22 25.10
CA THR A 431 9.37 0.00 23.84
C THR A 431 9.44 1.26 23.00
N VAL A 432 10.03 1.14 21.81
CA VAL A 432 10.38 2.27 20.94
C VAL A 432 9.59 2.20 19.63
N LEU A 433 8.69 3.16 19.41
CA LEU A 433 8.02 3.37 18.12
C LEU A 433 8.89 4.25 17.21
N VAL A 434 9.11 3.83 15.97
CA VAL A 434 9.82 4.63 14.95
C VAL A 434 8.88 4.88 13.77
N LYS A 435 8.53 6.16 13.50
CA LYS A 435 7.59 6.49 12.44
C LYS A 435 7.80 7.87 11.82
N ALA A 436 7.86 7.93 10.48
CA ALA A 436 7.93 9.15 9.68
C ALA A 436 7.46 8.91 8.23
N SER A 437 7.37 9.98 7.45
CA SER A 437 7.21 9.87 6.00
C SER A 437 8.41 9.16 5.36
N HIS A 438 8.16 8.44 4.28
CA HIS A 438 9.15 7.59 3.60
C HIS A 438 10.45 8.33 3.25
N SER A 439 10.34 9.58 2.80
CA SER A 439 11.49 10.41 2.43
C SER A 439 12.43 10.75 3.59
N MET A 440 11.98 10.59 4.85
CA MET A 440 12.78 10.85 6.05
C MET A 440 13.79 9.74 6.37
N LYS A 441 13.72 8.58 5.68
CA LYS A 441 14.64 7.44 5.84
C LYS A 441 14.79 6.92 7.26
N PHE A 442 13.71 6.89 8.02
CA PHE A 442 13.70 6.43 9.41
C PHE A 442 14.08 4.95 9.60
N SER A 443 14.11 4.16 8.52
CA SER A 443 14.74 2.83 8.54
C SER A 443 16.19 2.86 9.03
N GLU A 444 16.92 3.95 8.81
CA GLU A 444 18.29 4.12 9.33
C GLU A 444 18.33 4.24 10.86
N ILE A 445 17.28 4.79 11.49
CA ILE A 445 17.13 4.81 12.95
C ILE A 445 16.83 3.41 13.46
N VAL A 446 15.92 2.69 12.79
CA VAL A 446 15.57 1.31 13.15
C VAL A 446 16.81 0.42 13.14
N GLU A 447 17.62 0.48 12.07
CA GLU A 447 18.85 -0.31 12.00
C GLU A 447 19.85 0.11 13.09
N TYR A 448 20.01 1.42 13.36
CA TYR A 448 20.89 1.91 14.40
C TYR A 448 20.49 1.41 15.81
N ILE A 449 19.21 1.52 16.17
CA ILE A 449 18.77 1.13 17.53
C ILE A 449 18.70 -0.39 17.74
N LYS A 450 18.69 -1.19 16.66
CA LYS A 450 18.83 -2.65 16.75
C LYS A 450 20.22 -3.07 17.23
N GLU A 451 21.23 -2.26 16.94
CA GLU A 451 22.64 -2.54 17.27
C GLU A 451 23.05 -2.04 18.67
N LEU A 452 22.18 -1.24 19.32
CA LEU A 452 22.43 -0.74 20.68
C LEU A 452 22.27 -1.86 21.72
#